data_77dc0f96008150675b11fb92e7255866
#
_entry.id   77dc0f96008150675b11fb92e7255866
#
_cell.length_a   1.000
_cell.length_b   1.000
_cell.length_c   1.000
_cell.angle_alpha   90.00
_cell.angle_beta   90.00
_cell.angle_gamma   90.00
#
_symmetry.space_group_name_H-M   'P 1'
#
loop_
_entity.id
_entity.type
_entity.pdbx_description
1 polymer ?
#
loop_
_entity_poly.entity_id
_entity_poly.type
_entity_poly.pdbx_seq_one_letter_code
_entity_poly.pdbx_strand_id
1 'polypeptide(L)'
;MIIAVPTGIKIFSWIATMWGGSIQYKTPMLFAVGFIFLFTVGGLTGIVLANSGLDIALHDTYYVVAHFHYVLSMGNVFALFAGFHYWVGKICGRTYPETLGQIHFWITFFGVNLTFFPMHFLGLSGMPRRIPDYPDAYAGWNALSSFGSYISVVGICCFFVVVTITSSSGKNKRCAPSPWEKGGFEQNSTTPEWMVQSPPAFHTFGELPAIYQRNVETTRKPRKGVTYSFFKSYIVLFWNNIQEMKRSIPTKKLYSHYWFIRGG
;
A
#
# COMPACT_ATOMS: atom_id res chain seq x y z
N MET A 1 -0.10 -18.63 8.57
CA MET A 1 0.20 -18.64 7.11
C MET A 1 -1.01 -18.50 6.21
N ILE A 2 -2.15 -19.10 6.52
CA ILE A 2 -3.36 -19.03 5.67
C ILE A 2 -3.79 -17.57 5.38
N ILE A 3 -3.71 -16.69 6.37
CA ILE A 3 -4.08 -15.26 6.25
C ILE A 3 -3.15 -14.47 5.29
N ALA A 4 -1.91 -14.93 5.10
CA ALA A 4 -0.95 -14.26 4.24
C ALA A 4 -1.35 -14.32 2.75
N VAL A 5 -2.01 -15.38 2.32
CA VAL A 5 -2.40 -15.59 0.92
C VAL A 5 -3.39 -14.54 0.42
N PRO A 6 -4.53 -14.27 1.09
CA PRO A 6 -5.46 -13.20 0.69
C PRO A 6 -4.81 -11.82 0.67
N THR A 7 -3.94 -11.53 1.64
CA THR A 7 -3.22 -10.25 1.71
C THR A 7 -2.23 -10.12 0.55
N GLY A 8 -1.50 -11.18 0.22
CA GLY A 8 -0.62 -11.23 -0.94
C GLY A 8 -1.35 -10.99 -2.25
N ILE A 9 -2.56 -11.56 -2.42
CA ILE A 9 -3.40 -11.32 -3.59
C ILE A 9 -3.75 -9.84 -3.74
N LYS A 10 -4.06 -9.14 -2.63
CA LYS A 10 -4.32 -7.70 -2.65
C LYS A 10 -3.10 -6.91 -3.12
N ILE A 11 -1.92 -7.21 -2.59
CA ILE A 11 -0.67 -6.55 -2.99
C ILE A 11 -0.42 -6.73 -4.48
N PHE A 12 -0.54 -7.96 -5.00
CA PHE A 12 -0.40 -8.23 -6.43
C PHE A 12 -1.46 -7.52 -7.28
N SER A 13 -2.70 -7.43 -6.81
CA SER A 13 -3.77 -6.69 -7.47
C SER A 13 -3.45 -5.20 -7.55
N TRP A 14 -2.91 -4.59 -6.50
CA TRP A 14 -2.50 -3.18 -6.49
C TRP A 14 -1.36 -2.93 -7.47
N ILE A 15 -0.35 -3.80 -7.50
CA ILE A 15 0.75 -3.70 -8.46
C ILE A 15 0.24 -3.88 -9.89
N ALA A 16 -0.65 -4.84 -10.13
CA ALA A 16 -1.26 -5.08 -11.44
C ALA A 16 -2.08 -3.89 -11.93
N THR A 17 -2.77 -3.18 -11.02
CA THR A 17 -3.51 -1.95 -11.35
C THR A 17 -2.58 -0.83 -11.84
N MET A 18 -1.38 -0.73 -11.29
CA MET A 18 -0.39 0.26 -11.69
C MET A 18 0.42 -0.14 -12.93
N TRP A 19 0.49 -1.43 -13.22
CA TRP A 19 1.29 -1.98 -14.31
C TRP A 19 0.83 -1.46 -15.67
N GLY A 20 1.77 -0.88 -16.42
CA GLY A 20 1.49 -0.36 -17.76
C GLY A 20 0.67 0.93 -17.80
N GLY A 21 0.34 1.51 -16.65
CA GLY A 21 -0.34 2.80 -16.54
C GLY A 21 0.60 4.00 -16.65
N SER A 22 0.04 5.20 -16.88
CA SER A 22 0.78 6.46 -16.81
C SER A 22 0.79 6.99 -15.39
N ILE A 23 1.80 6.62 -14.61
CA ILE A 23 1.93 7.00 -13.20
C ILE A 23 2.45 8.44 -13.10
N GLN A 24 1.79 9.26 -12.27
CA GLN A 24 2.27 10.56 -11.86
C GLN A 24 2.68 10.48 -10.39
N TYR A 25 3.95 10.66 -10.11
CA TYR A 25 4.51 10.63 -8.74
C TYR A 25 4.21 11.92 -7.97
N LYS A 26 2.91 12.23 -7.81
CA LYS A 26 2.45 13.26 -6.89
C LYS A 26 2.42 12.71 -5.47
N THR A 27 2.32 13.59 -4.47
CA THR A 27 2.37 13.22 -3.05
C THR A 27 1.48 12.03 -2.69
N PRO A 28 0.18 11.95 -3.08
CA PRO A 28 -0.65 10.80 -2.73
C PRO A 28 -0.12 9.49 -3.32
N MET A 29 0.42 9.55 -4.54
CA MET A 29 0.97 8.37 -5.21
C MET A 29 2.28 7.89 -4.58
N LEU A 30 3.12 8.81 -4.12
CA LEU A 30 4.33 8.47 -3.36
C LEU A 30 3.98 7.71 -2.08
N PHE A 31 3.01 8.21 -1.31
CA PHE A 31 2.53 7.51 -0.12
C PHE A 31 1.88 6.16 -0.43
N ALA A 32 1.13 6.04 -1.52
CA ALA A 32 0.52 4.78 -1.93
C ALA A 32 1.57 3.73 -2.33
N VAL A 33 2.58 4.10 -3.11
CA VAL A 33 3.68 3.20 -3.49
C VAL A 33 4.53 2.85 -2.26
N GLY A 34 4.84 3.83 -1.41
CA GLY A 34 5.53 3.63 -0.15
C GLY A 34 4.77 2.66 0.77
N PHE A 35 3.45 2.82 0.87
CA PHE A 35 2.57 1.88 1.59
C PHE A 35 2.71 0.45 1.06
N ILE A 36 2.56 0.24 -0.24
CA ILE A 36 2.63 -1.12 -0.82
C ILE A 36 3.98 -1.76 -0.52
N PHE A 37 5.07 -1.03 -0.68
CA PHE A 37 6.42 -1.54 -0.42
C PHE A 37 6.62 -1.89 1.05
N LEU A 38 6.36 -0.94 1.96
CA LEU A 38 6.63 -1.10 3.39
C LEU A 38 5.68 -2.12 4.04
N PHE A 39 4.41 -2.13 3.64
CA PHE A 39 3.44 -3.12 4.10
C PHE A 39 3.82 -4.54 3.64
N THR A 40 4.38 -4.68 2.44
CA THR A 40 4.89 -5.97 1.96
C THR A 40 6.05 -6.47 2.82
N VAL A 41 7.01 -5.60 3.16
CA VAL A 41 8.11 -5.94 4.07
C VAL A 41 7.57 -6.39 5.43
N GLY A 42 6.62 -5.62 6.00
CA GLY A 42 5.96 -5.98 7.26
C GLY A 42 5.18 -7.29 7.19
N GLY A 43 4.51 -7.57 6.07
CA GLY A 43 3.79 -8.83 5.85
C GLY A 43 4.72 -10.04 5.76
N LEU A 44 5.88 -9.91 5.12
CA LEU A 44 6.88 -10.96 5.05
C LEU A 44 7.44 -11.33 6.44
N THR A 45 7.70 -10.34 7.29
CA THR A 45 8.12 -10.60 8.68
C THR A 45 7.04 -11.32 9.49
N GLY A 46 5.76 -11.06 9.18
CA GLY A 46 4.64 -11.79 9.77
C GLY A 46 4.59 -13.26 9.38
N ILE A 47 4.99 -13.61 8.16
CA ILE A 47 5.11 -15.01 7.73
C ILE A 47 6.22 -15.73 8.50
N VAL A 48 7.33 -15.05 8.76
CA VAL A 48 8.42 -15.57 9.61
C VAL A 48 7.90 -15.88 11.00
N LEU A 49 7.17 -14.94 11.62
CA LEU A 49 6.57 -15.11 12.94
C LEU A 49 5.48 -16.20 12.98
N ALA A 50 4.80 -16.44 11.86
CA ALA A 50 3.77 -17.49 11.77
C ALA A 50 4.34 -18.93 11.79
N ASN A 51 5.65 -19.08 11.66
CA ASN A 51 6.33 -20.36 11.84
C ASN A 51 6.53 -20.64 13.34
N SER A 52 5.78 -21.58 13.88
CA SER A 52 5.79 -21.89 15.32
C SER A 52 7.18 -22.21 15.87
N GLY A 53 8.00 -22.94 15.12
CA GLY A 53 9.36 -23.27 15.51
C GLY A 53 10.27 -22.06 15.64
N LEU A 54 10.13 -21.08 14.75
CA LEU A 54 10.87 -19.82 14.81
C LEU A 54 10.31 -18.88 15.87
N ASP A 55 9.00 -18.87 16.07
CA ASP A 55 8.32 -18.01 17.02
C ASP A 55 8.67 -18.32 18.48
N ILE A 56 9.11 -19.54 18.79
CA ILE A 56 9.67 -19.88 20.11
C ILE A 56 10.81 -18.93 20.50
N ALA A 57 11.68 -18.59 19.56
CA ALA A 57 12.82 -17.69 19.79
C ALA A 57 12.46 -16.20 19.58
N LEU A 58 11.48 -15.89 18.74
CA LEU A 58 11.12 -14.52 18.36
C LEU A 58 9.93 -13.95 19.13
N HIS A 59 9.16 -14.80 19.82
CA HIS A 59 8.04 -14.38 20.64
C HIS A 59 8.49 -13.39 21.72
N ASP A 60 7.71 -12.34 21.94
CA ASP A 60 7.99 -11.27 22.89
C ASP A 60 9.38 -10.60 22.73
N THR A 61 9.93 -10.60 21.53
CA THR A 61 11.14 -9.83 21.16
C THR A 61 10.81 -8.59 20.37
N TYR A 62 11.83 -7.73 20.15
CA TYR A 62 11.70 -6.54 19.28
C TYR A 62 11.46 -6.87 17.80
N TYR A 63 11.64 -8.12 17.38
CA TYR A 63 11.24 -8.55 16.04
C TYR A 63 9.73 -8.44 15.82
N VAL A 64 8.94 -8.81 16.82
CA VAL A 64 7.48 -8.63 16.79
C VAL A 64 7.12 -7.15 16.76
N VAL A 65 7.85 -6.33 17.53
CA VAL A 65 7.65 -4.85 17.53
C VAL A 65 7.93 -4.25 16.17
N ALA A 66 9.00 -4.65 15.50
CA ALA A 66 9.31 -4.24 14.14
C ALA A 66 8.19 -4.64 13.17
N HIS A 67 7.73 -5.89 13.23
CA HIS A 67 6.65 -6.41 12.40
C HIS A 67 5.40 -5.55 12.47
N PHE A 68 4.82 -5.37 13.66
CA PHE A 68 3.55 -4.66 13.74
C PHE A 68 3.68 -3.15 13.48
N HIS A 69 4.84 -2.54 13.70
CA HIS A 69 5.05 -1.16 13.29
C HIS A 69 5.17 -1.00 11.77
N TYR A 70 5.78 -1.95 11.07
CA TYR A 70 5.77 -1.95 9.60
C TYR A 70 4.35 -2.08 9.04
N VAL A 71 3.51 -2.90 9.66
CA VAL A 71 2.12 -3.08 9.22
C VAL A 71 1.24 -1.88 9.61
N LEU A 72 1.38 -1.33 10.80
CA LEU A 72 0.53 -0.25 11.32
C LEU A 72 1.07 1.14 10.98
N SER A 73 2.28 1.47 11.42
CA SER A 73 2.82 2.82 11.23
C SER A 73 3.20 3.10 9.78
N MET A 74 3.70 2.11 9.05
CA MET A 74 4.06 2.28 7.64
C MET A 74 2.96 1.80 6.70
N GLY A 75 2.08 0.92 7.15
CA GLY A 75 0.88 0.54 6.43
C GLY A 75 -0.22 1.59 6.65
N ASN A 76 -0.91 1.52 7.78
CA ASN A 76 -2.11 2.33 8.01
C ASN A 76 -1.85 3.85 7.97
N VAL A 77 -0.78 4.34 8.60
CA VAL A 77 -0.47 5.78 8.65
C VAL A 77 -0.10 6.32 7.26
N PHE A 78 0.67 5.56 6.46
CA PHE A 78 0.95 5.95 5.08
C PHE A 78 -0.31 5.99 4.22
N ALA A 79 -1.21 5.04 4.40
CA ALA A 79 -2.51 5.04 3.74
C ALA A 79 -3.37 6.26 4.14
N LEU A 80 -3.35 6.65 5.42
CA LEU A 80 -4.02 7.85 5.90
C LEU A 80 -3.45 9.12 5.27
N PHE A 81 -2.12 9.25 5.18
CA PHE A 81 -1.49 10.39 4.50
C PHE A 81 -1.76 10.40 3.01
N ALA A 82 -1.76 9.23 2.34
CA ALA A 82 -2.16 9.13 0.94
C ALA A 82 -3.58 9.65 0.74
N GLY A 83 -4.53 9.17 1.55
CA GLY A 83 -5.93 9.59 1.52
C GLY A 83 -6.10 11.09 1.81
N PHE A 84 -5.43 11.60 2.84
CA PHE A 84 -5.48 13.02 3.15
C PHE A 84 -5.04 13.89 1.96
N HIS A 85 -3.86 13.65 1.40
CA HIS A 85 -3.36 14.42 0.27
C HIS A 85 -4.20 14.24 -1.01
N TYR A 86 -4.86 13.10 -1.16
CA TYR A 86 -5.72 12.83 -2.30
C TYR A 86 -7.04 13.61 -2.21
N TRP A 87 -7.68 13.65 -1.03
CA TRP A 87 -9.01 14.23 -0.86
C TRP A 87 -9.03 15.63 -0.23
N VAL A 88 -7.93 16.15 0.32
CA VAL A 88 -7.93 17.47 0.97
C VAL A 88 -8.44 18.58 0.05
N GLY A 89 -8.09 18.54 -1.24
CA GLY A 89 -8.59 19.48 -2.23
C GLY A 89 -10.10 19.42 -2.40
N LYS A 90 -10.67 18.22 -2.37
CA LYS A 90 -12.13 18.01 -2.41
C LYS A 90 -12.81 18.49 -1.14
N ILE A 91 -12.23 18.21 0.03
CA ILE A 91 -12.81 18.54 1.34
C ILE A 91 -12.75 20.04 1.62
N CYS A 92 -11.58 20.66 1.41
CA CYS A 92 -11.35 22.07 1.76
C CYS A 92 -11.51 23.03 0.59
N GLY A 93 -11.65 22.55 -0.63
CA GLY A 93 -11.71 23.37 -1.84
C GLY A 93 -10.41 24.08 -2.18
N ARG A 94 -9.29 23.72 -1.58
CA ARG A 94 -7.98 24.34 -1.74
C ARG A 94 -6.90 23.33 -2.00
N THR A 95 -5.93 23.70 -2.84
CA THR A 95 -4.76 22.86 -3.13
C THR A 95 -3.65 23.12 -2.10
N TYR A 96 -2.93 22.10 -1.75
CA TYR A 96 -1.71 22.21 -0.94
C TYR A 96 -0.46 22.37 -1.84
N PRO A 97 0.65 22.90 -1.30
CA PRO A 97 1.91 22.97 -2.04
C PRO A 97 2.51 21.58 -2.21
N GLU A 98 2.57 21.11 -3.46
CA GLU A 98 3.01 19.75 -3.81
C GLU A 98 4.44 19.46 -3.33
N THR A 99 5.35 20.43 -3.44
CA THR A 99 6.75 20.31 -2.99
C THR A 99 6.87 20.00 -1.51
N LEU A 100 6.06 20.66 -0.67
CA LEU A 100 6.05 20.40 0.78
C LEU A 100 5.45 19.02 1.08
N GLY A 101 4.47 18.58 0.32
CA GLY A 101 3.92 17.23 0.43
C GLY A 101 4.97 16.16 0.12
N GLN A 102 5.76 16.35 -0.93
CA GLN A 102 6.85 15.43 -1.29
C GLN A 102 7.97 15.44 -0.23
N ILE A 103 8.34 16.62 0.30
CA ILE A 103 9.31 16.73 1.39
C ILE A 103 8.80 15.97 2.62
N HIS A 104 7.53 16.15 3.00
CA HIS A 104 6.90 15.43 4.09
C HIS A 104 6.98 13.90 3.87
N PHE A 105 6.71 13.43 2.66
CA PHE A 105 6.82 12.00 2.35
C PHE A 105 8.23 11.48 2.60
N TRP A 106 9.26 12.13 2.04
CA TRP A 106 10.63 11.64 2.13
C TRP A 106 11.16 11.66 3.57
N ILE A 107 10.91 12.74 4.31
CA ILE A 107 11.33 12.84 5.72
C ILE A 107 10.66 11.72 6.53
N THR A 108 9.36 11.53 6.35
CA THR A 108 8.62 10.48 7.06
C THR A 108 9.09 9.09 6.66
N PHE A 109 9.30 8.85 5.37
CA PHE A 109 9.76 7.55 4.86
C PHE A 109 11.12 7.16 5.45
N PHE A 110 12.10 8.05 5.42
CA PHE A 110 13.41 7.77 6.00
C PHE A 110 13.35 7.66 7.52
N GLY A 111 12.62 8.55 8.19
CA GLY A 111 12.47 8.56 9.64
C GLY A 111 11.90 7.24 10.17
N VAL A 112 10.80 6.76 9.63
CA VAL A 112 10.16 5.52 10.10
C VAL A 112 11.00 4.28 9.79
N ASN A 113 11.66 4.22 8.62
CA ASN A 113 12.55 3.10 8.31
C ASN A 113 13.75 3.07 9.26
N LEU A 114 14.38 4.22 9.52
CA LEU A 114 15.50 4.30 10.43
C LEU A 114 15.11 3.97 11.88
N THR A 115 13.86 4.23 12.27
CA THR A 115 13.33 3.88 13.58
C THR A 115 13.08 2.38 13.71
N PHE A 116 12.37 1.79 12.76
CA PHE A 116 11.83 0.44 12.94
C PHE A 116 12.64 -0.67 12.26
N PHE A 117 13.46 -0.36 11.26
CA PHE A 117 14.28 -1.38 10.60
C PHE A 117 15.34 -1.98 11.55
N PRO A 118 16.06 -1.18 12.37
CA PRO A 118 17.02 -1.70 13.34
C PRO A 118 16.39 -2.61 14.40
N MET A 119 15.11 -2.45 14.68
CA MET A 119 14.40 -3.30 15.65
C MET A 119 14.32 -4.78 15.21
N HIS A 120 14.40 -5.07 13.91
CA HIS A 120 14.53 -6.46 13.44
C HIS A 120 15.83 -7.10 13.93
N PHE A 121 16.95 -6.36 13.88
CA PHE A 121 18.24 -6.86 14.35
C PHE A 121 18.25 -7.01 15.88
N LEU A 122 17.64 -6.08 16.60
CA LEU A 122 17.47 -6.20 18.05
C LEU A 122 16.67 -7.44 18.42
N GLY A 123 15.59 -7.73 17.70
CA GLY A 123 14.77 -8.92 17.93
C GLY A 123 15.50 -10.23 17.61
N LEU A 124 16.25 -10.27 16.49
CA LEU A 124 17.09 -11.41 16.13
C LEU A 124 18.22 -11.64 17.13
N SER A 125 18.73 -10.57 17.76
CA SER A 125 19.72 -10.65 18.86
C SER A 125 19.11 -11.07 20.20
N GLY A 126 17.80 -11.26 20.28
CA GLY A 126 17.12 -11.74 21.47
C GLY A 126 16.70 -10.64 22.46
N MET A 127 16.72 -9.37 22.09
CA MET A 127 16.24 -8.29 22.95
C MET A 127 14.74 -8.43 23.21
N PRO A 128 14.30 -8.67 24.47
CA PRO A 128 12.89 -8.80 24.79
C PRO A 128 12.18 -7.43 24.73
N ARG A 129 10.89 -7.45 24.43
CA ARG A 129 10.05 -6.25 24.54
C ARG A 129 9.57 -6.02 25.98
N ARG A 130 9.05 -4.80 26.26
CA ARG A 130 8.47 -4.44 27.55
C ARG A 130 9.47 -4.48 28.72
N ILE A 131 10.73 -4.20 28.45
CA ILE A 131 11.77 -4.09 29.47
C ILE A 131 11.99 -2.62 29.83
N PRO A 132 12.32 -2.29 31.11
CA PRO A 132 12.58 -0.91 31.52
C PRO A 132 13.93 -0.42 31.04
N ASP A 133 14.90 -1.30 30.85
CA ASP A 133 16.25 -1.00 30.40
C ASP A 133 16.83 -2.17 29.59
N TYR A 134 17.87 -1.95 28.83
CA TYR A 134 18.50 -2.94 27.96
C TYR A 134 20.01 -3.01 28.21
N PRO A 135 20.63 -4.19 28.06
CA PRO A 135 22.08 -4.34 28.14
C PRO A 135 22.83 -3.50 27.12
N ASP A 136 24.05 -3.06 27.43
CA ASP A 136 24.91 -2.22 26.61
C ASP A 136 25.15 -2.77 25.20
N ALA A 137 25.09 -4.08 25.01
CA ALA A 137 25.22 -4.75 23.73
C ALA A 137 24.16 -4.30 22.69
N TYR A 138 23.01 -3.81 23.15
CA TYR A 138 21.92 -3.33 22.28
C TYR A 138 21.93 -1.83 22.07
N ALA A 139 22.86 -1.09 22.68
CA ALA A 139 22.86 0.39 22.69
C ALA A 139 22.96 0.99 21.29
N GLY A 140 23.79 0.42 20.41
CA GLY A 140 24.03 0.94 19.07
C GLY A 140 22.76 0.99 18.19
N TRP A 141 22.03 -0.12 18.12
CA TRP A 141 20.79 -0.18 17.33
C TRP A 141 19.66 0.65 17.96
N ASN A 142 19.58 0.72 19.29
CA ASN A 142 18.61 1.56 19.98
C ASN A 142 18.89 3.04 19.75
N ALA A 143 20.16 3.46 19.77
CA ALA A 143 20.55 4.84 19.47
C ALA A 143 20.15 5.24 18.03
N LEU A 144 20.39 4.36 17.05
CA LEU A 144 20.00 4.58 15.65
C LEU A 144 18.47 4.69 15.50
N SER A 145 17.73 3.82 16.19
CA SER A 145 16.26 3.83 16.22
C SER A 145 15.74 5.14 16.83
N SER A 146 16.33 5.61 17.94
CA SER A 146 16.00 6.89 18.58
C SER A 146 16.28 8.07 17.65
N PHE A 147 17.40 8.08 16.95
CA PHE A 147 17.69 9.10 15.94
C PHE A 147 16.65 9.13 14.82
N GLY A 148 16.23 7.96 14.33
CA GLY A 148 15.15 7.85 13.34
C GLY A 148 13.83 8.45 13.84
N SER A 149 13.50 8.28 15.12
CA SER A 149 12.29 8.84 15.72
C SER A 149 12.27 10.36 15.70
N TYR A 150 13.40 11.02 15.95
CA TYR A 150 13.51 12.48 15.83
C TYR A 150 13.26 12.97 14.42
N ILE A 151 13.75 12.25 13.39
CA ILE A 151 13.44 12.57 11.98
C ILE A 151 11.94 12.42 11.72
N SER A 152 11.31 11.39 12.26
CA SER A 152 9.86 11.20 12.14
C SER A 152 9.05 12.32 12.77
N VAL A 153 9.49 12.85 13.91
CA VAL A 153 8.87 14.03 14.53
C VAL A 153 8.95 15.25 13.62
N VAL A 154 10.10 15.50 12.97
CA VAL A 154 10.23 16.57 11.97
C VAL A 154 9.25 16.35 10.81
N GLY A 155 9.05 15.09 10.36
CA GLY A 155 8.04 14.75 9.36
C GLY A 155 6.62 15.11 9.78
N ILE A 156 6.24 14.84 11.02
CA ILE A 156 4.93 15.22 11.58
C ILE A 156 4.78 16.74 11.65
N CYS A 157 5.81 17.46 12.10
CA CYS A 157 5.80 18.93 12.09
C CYS A 157 5.62 19.48 10.67
N CYS A 158 6.29 18.89 9.68
CA CYS A 158 6.13 19.26 8.27
C CYS A 158 4.67 19.03 7.80
N PHE A 159 4.04 17.94 8.22
CA PHE A 159 2.62 17.70 7.93
C PHE A 159 1.72 18.80 8.47
N PHE A 160 1.91 19.22 9.74
CA PHE A 160 1.13 20.31 10.31
C PHE A 160 1.35 21.64 9.57
N VAL A 161 2.57 21.90 9.09
CA VAL A 161 2.86 23.06 8.23
C VAL A 161 2.06 22.96 6.92
N VAL A 162 2.02 21.81 6.28
CA VAL A 162 1.20 21.57 5.06
C VAL A 162 -0.27 21.86 5.35
N VAL A 163 -0.82 21.34 6.45
CA VAL A 163 -2.22 21.55 6.85
C VAL A 163 -2.50 23.04 7.09
N THR A 164 -1.65 23.72 7.83
CA THR A 164 -1.79 25.15 8.15
C THR A 164 -1.77 26.01 6.89
N ILE A 165 -0.81 25.77 5.99
CA ILE A 165 -0.73 26.49 4.71
C ILE A 165 -1.96 26.21 3.84
N THR A 166 -2.44 24.97 3.80
CA THR A 166 -3.63 24.60 3.03
C THR A 166 -4.89 25.29 3.58
N SER A 167 -5.00 25.42 4.89
CA SER A 167 -6.13 26.06 5.57
C SER A 167 -6.04 27.58 5.50
N SER A 168 -4.84 28.16 5.39
CA SER A 168 -4.62 29.61 5.36
C SER A 168 -5.15 30.23 4.07
N SER A 169 -5.78 31.37 4.22
CA SER A 169 -6.79 31.93 3.29
C SER A 169 -6.25 32.61 2.02
N GLY A 170 -4.97 32.88 1.84
CA GLY A 170 -4.61 33.98 0.93
C GLY A 170 -3.98 33.61 -0.42
N LYS A 171 -3.24 32.52 -0.51
CA LYS A 171 -2.36 32.24 -1.66
C LYS A 171 -2.64 30.93 -2.41
N ASN A 172 -3.46 30.06 -1.88
CA ASN A 172 -3.72 28.75 -2.45
C ASN A 172 -4.79 28.83 -3.53
N LYS A 173 -4.52 28.22 -4.67
CA LYS A 173 -5.47 28.12 -5.77
C LYS A 173 -6.69 27.29 -5.32
N ARG A 174 -7.87 27.71 -5.78
CA ARG A 174 -9.07 26.88 -5.65
C ARG A 174 -8.82 25.54 -6.31
N CYS A 175 -9.29 24.47 -5.68
CA CYS A 175 -9.20 23.13 -6.23
C CYS A 175 -10.24 22.97 -7.36
N ALA A 176 -9.82 22.41 -8.48
CA ALA A 176 -10.74 22.01 -9.54
C ALA A 176 -11.62 20.84 -9.06
N PRO A 177 -12.79 20.61 -9.66
CA PRO A 177 -13.61 19.44 -9.36
C PRO A 177 -12.84 18.12 -9.50
N SER A 178 -12.04 17.98 -10.53
CA SER A 178 -11.15 16.84 -10.76
C SER A 178 -9.69 17.28 -10.94
N PRO A 179 -8.91 17.46 -9.86
CA PRO A 179 -7.54 17.98 -9.91
C PRO A 179 -6.52 16.98 -10.45
N TRP A 180 -6.89 15.72 -10.56
CA TRP A 180 -6.01 14.62 -10.96
C TRP A 180 -6.04 14.33 -12.46
N GLU A 181 -7.00 14.89 -13.19
CA GLU A 181 -7.13 14.72 -14.64
C GLU A 181 -6.31 15.75 -15.42
N LYS A 182 -5.58 15.27 -16.43
CA LYS A 182 -4.91 16.14 -17.39
C LYS A 182 -5.96 16.67 -18.39
N GLY A 183 -6.27 17.95 -18.31
CA GLY A 183 -7.15 18.58 -19.31
C GLY A 183 -8.33 19.39 -18.74
N GLY A 184 -8.53 19.40 -17.43
CA GLY A 184 -9.36 20.40 -16.73
C GLY A 184 -10.85 20.44 -17.07
N PHE A 185 -11.41 19.51 -17.84
CA PHE A 185 -12.83 19.53 -18.19
C PHE A 185 -13.52 18.17 -18.00
N GLU A 186 -14.47 18.17 -17.15
CA GLU A 186 -15.73 17.49 -16.86
C GLU A 186 -16.11 16.19 -17.59
N GLN A 187 -15.43 15.80 -18.65
CA GLN A 187 -15.97 14.77 -19.54
C GLN A 187 -15.46 13.36 -19.29
N ASN A 188 -14.45 13.18 -18.43
CA ASN A 188 -13.80 11.89 -18.20
C ASN A 188 -13.81 11.39 -16.76
N SER A 189 -14.33 12.15 -15.77
CA SER A 189 -14.44 11.63 -14.43
C SER A 189 -15.47 10.51 -14.39
N THR A 190 -15.01 9.33 -13.97
CA THR A 190 -15.82 8.10 -13.95
C THR A 190 -16.61 7.96 -12.65
N THR A 191 -16.28 8.77 -11.63
CA THR A 191 -16.88 8.67 -10.30
C THR A 191 -17.62 9.95 -9.92
N PRO A 192 -18.82 9.85 -9.29
CA PRO A 192 -19.62 11.00 -8.90
C PRO A 192 -18.88 12.00 -8.01
N GLU A 193 -17.96 11.55 -7.16
CA GLU A 193 -17.19 12.40 -6.25
C GLU A 193 -16.35 13.47 -6.98
N TRP A 194 -15.86 13.15 -8.18
CA TRP A 194 -15.05 14.06 -9.00
C TRP A 194 -15.88 14.87 -10.00
N MET A 195 -17.18 14.58 -10.12
CA MET A 195 -18.11 15.35 -10.94
C MET A 195 -18.68 16.57 -10.20
N VAL A 196 -18.74 16.52 -8.87
CA VAL A 196 -19.23 17.64 -8.04
C VAL A 196 -18.13 18.66 -7.77
N GLN A 197 -18.54 19.90 -7.48
CA GLN A 197 -17.62 21.00 -7.12
C GLN A 197 -16.79 20.70 -5.86
N SER A 198 -15.70 21.42 -5.67
CA SER A 198 -14.81 21.33 -4.50
C SER A 198 -14.85 22.64 -3.70
N PRO A 199 -15.32 22.70 -2.45
CA PRO A 199 -15.95 21.60 -1.70
C PRO A 199 -17.36 21.27 -2.24
N PRO A 200 -17.88 20.05 -1.99
CA PRO A 200 -19.26 19.71 -2.31
C PRO A 200 -20.25 20.62 -1.59
N ALA A 201 -21.42 20.85 -2.17
CA ALA A 201 -22.48 21.59 -1.50
C ALA A 201 -22.94 20.87 -0.22
N PHE A 202 -23.41 21.66 0.76
CA PHE A 202 -24.03 21.11 1.95
C PHE A 202 -25.26 20.30 1.53
N HIS A 203 -25.43 19.07 2.03
CA HIS A 203 -26.40 18.10 1.51
C HIS A 203 -26.19 17.81 0.02
N THR A 204 -25.05 17.25 -0.33
CA THR A 204 -24.40 17.11 -1.64
C THR A 204 -25.33 16.72 -2.80
N PHE A 205 -26.41 16.03 -2.56
CA PHE A 205 -27.39 15.62 -3.57
C PHE A 205 -28.78 16.06 -3.14
N GLY A 206 -29.18 17.27 -3.49
CA GLY A 206 -30.59 17.71 -3.40
C GLY A 206 -31.49 16.87 -4.31
N GLU A 207 -30.95 16.44 -5.46
CA GLU A 207 -31.55 15.47 -6.37
C GLU A 207 -30.52 14.34 -6.64
N LEU A 208 -31.00 13.13 -6.79
CA LEU A 208 -30.12 11.99 -7.14
C LEU A 208 -29.48 12.28 -8.50
N PRO A 209 -28.16 12.10 -8.64
CA PRO A 209 -27.50 12.31 -9.92
C PRO A 209 -28.07 11.36 -10.97
N ALA A 210 -28.56 11.92 -12.08
CA ALA A 210 -29.06 11.12 -13.18
C ALA A 210 -27.93 10.34 -13.82
N ILE A 211 -28.07 9.03 -13.90
CA ILE A 211 -27.14 8.17 -14.64
C ILE A 211 -27.44 8.36 -16.12
N TYR A 212 -26.72 9.25 -16.76
CA TYR A 212 -26.74 9.32 -18.23
C TYR A 212 -25.96 8.14 -18.79
N GLN A 213 -26.65 7.13 -19.27
CA GLN A 213 -26.04 6.17 -20.19
C GLN A 213 -25.67 6.94 -21.45
N ARG A 214 -24.43 7.38 -21.54
CA ARG A 214 -23.89 7.90 -22.80
C ARG A 214 -23.85 6.72 -23.76
N ASN A 215 -24.67 6.75 -24.80
CA ASN A 215 -24.54 5.85 -25.94
C ASN A 215 -23.14 6.02 -26.52
N VAL A 216 -22.24 5.09 -26.13
CA VAL A 216 -20.79 5.10 -26.51
C VAL A 216 -20.63 4.54 -27.94
N GLU A 217 -21.61 4.72 -28.82
CA GLU A 217 -21.59 4.08 -30.14
C GLU A 217 -20.83 4.82 -31.24
N THR A 218 -20.30 6.02 -31.04
CA THR A 218 -19.82 6.72 -32.25
C THR A 218 -18.39 7.27 -32.28
N THR A 219 -17.53 7.12 -31.24
CA THR A 219 -16.17 7.70 -31.35
C THR A 219 -15.02 6.95 -30.68
N ARG A 220 -15.15 5.72 -30.31
CA ARG A 220 -13.98 4.92 -29.96
C ARG A 220 -13.52 4.07 -31.12
N LYS A 221 -12.56 4.58 -31.91
CA LYS A 221 -11.60 3.66 -32.55
C LYS A 221 -11.09 2.74 -31.44
N PRO A 222 -11.22 1.41 -31.55
CA PRO A 222 -10.69 0.51 -30.53
C PRO A 222 -9.18 0.76 -30.46
N ARG A 223 -8.70 1.36 -29.36
CA ARG A 223 -7.29 1.23 -29.00
C ARG A 223 -7.09 -0.27 -28.89
N LYS A 224 -6.36 -0.86 -29.81
CA LYS A 224 -5.95 -2.26 -29.75
C LYS A 224 -5.37 -2.49 -28.37
N GLY A 225 -6.12 -3.21 -27.54
CA GLY A 225 -5.79 -3.47 -26.14
C GLY A 225 -4.56 -4.35 -26.03
N VAL A 226 -3.41 -3.74 -25.90
CA VAL A 226 -2.15 -4.43 -25.62
C VAL A 226 -2.21 -5.09 -24.23
N THR A 227 -3.05 -4.59 -23.33
CA THR A 227 -3.09 -5.03 -21.92
C THR A 227 -3.86 -6.33 -21.70
N TYR A 228 -4.94 -6.59 -22.45
CA TYR A 228 -5.71 -7.82 -22.30
C TYR A 228 -5.06 -9.07 -22.95
N SER A 229 -4.26 -8.86 -23.98
CA SER A 229 -3.53 -9.94 -24.67
C SER A 229 -2.42 -10.52 -23.77
N PHE A 230 -1.70 -9.67 -23.03
CA PHE A 230 -0.60 -10.11 -22.15
C PHE A 230 -1.09 -10.94 -20.97
N PHE A 231 -2.13 -10.50 -20.29
CA PHE A 231 -2.68 -11.23 -19.14
C PHE A 231 -3.31 -12.57 -19.55
N LYS A 232 -3.98 -12.59 -20.69
CA LYS A 232 -4.54 -13.84 -21.26
C LYS A 232 -3.42 -14.79 -21.67
N SER A 233 -2.32 -14.32 -22.23
CA SER A 233 -1.16 -15.14 -22.57
C SER A 233 -0.47 -15.72 -21.33
N TYR A 234 -0.32 -14.95 -20.24
CA TYR A 234 0.28 -15.44 -19.00
C TYR A 234 -0.61 -16.48 -18.29
N ILE A 235 -1.92 -16.24 -18.24
CA ILE A 235 -2.87 -17.21 -17.66
C ILE A 235 -2.89 -18.50 -18.51
N VAL A 236 -2.86 -18.38 -19.82
CA VAL A 236 -2.81 -19.53 -20.73
C VAL A 236 -1.48 -20.28 -20.61
N LEU A 237 -0.35 -19.57 -20.52
CA LEU A 237 0.97 -20.19 -20.28
C LEU A 237 1.05 -20.86 -18.91
N PHE A 238 0.55 -20.23 -17.86
CA PHE A 238 0.49 -20.81 -16.52
C PHE A 238 -0.41 -22.05 -16.48
N TRP A 239 -1.57 -21.98 -17.12
CA TRP A 239 -2.49 -23.12 -17.24
C TRP A 239 -1.94 -24.28 -18.06
N ASN A 240 -1.24 -23.98 -19.16
CA ASN A 240 -0.57 -24.99 -19.97
C ASN A 240 0.58 -25.67 -19.21
N ASN A 241 1.36 -24.92 -18.44
CA ASN A 241 2.41 -25.49 -17.58
C ASN A 241 1.84 -26.38 -16.47
N ILE A 242 0.69 -26.03 -15.90
CA ILE A 242 -0.03 -26.92 -14.94
C ILE A 242 -0.57 -28.18 -15.64
N GLN A 243 -1.05 -28.07 -16.86
CA GLN A 243 -1.51 -29.23 -17.64
C GLN A 243 -0.35 -30.14 -18.03
N GLU A 244 0.82 -29.60 -18.39
CA GLU A 244 2.02 -30.39 -18.66
C GLU A 244 2.57 -31.06 -17.40
N MET A 245 2.56 -30.37 -16.25
CA MET A 245 2.92 -30.99 -14.97
C MET A 245 1.98 -32.15 -14.61
N LYS A 246 0.67 -32.03 -14.88
CA LYS A 246 -0.28 -33.12 -14.69
C LYS A 246 -0.04 -34.29 -15.65
N ARG A 247 0.44 -34.04 -16.86
CA ARG A 247 0.80 -35.09 -17.84
C ARG A 247 2.12 -35.79 -17.52
N SER A 248 3.05 -35.09 -16.85
CA SER A 248 4.36 -35.66 -16.49
C SER A 248 4.34 -36.53 -15.22
N ILE A 249 3.25 -36.50 -14.45
CA ILE A 249 3.09 -37.38 -13.30
C ILE A 249 2.54 -38.74 -13.82
N PRO A 250 3.35 -39.81 -13.84
CA PRO A 250 2.87 -41.12 -14.30
C PRO A 250 1.86 -41.68 -13.30
N THR A 251 0.58 -41.61 -13.67
CA THR A 251 -0.55 -42.08 -12.87
C THR A 251 -0.54 -43.58 -12.57
N LYS A 252 0.42 -44.32 -13.10
CA LYS A 252 0.51 -45.78 -12.88
C LYS A 252 1.14 -46.22 -11.55
N LYS A 253 1.70 -45.32 -10.73
CA LYS A 253 2.33 -45.71 -9.45
C LYS A 253 1.53 -45.38 -8.18
N LEU A 254 0.38 -44.70 -8.29
CA LEU A 254 -0.40 -44.34 -7.09
C LEU A 254 -1.48 -45.38 -6.71
N TYR A 255 -1.80 -46.33 -7.59
CA TYR A 255 -2.85 -47.35 -7.29
C TYR A 255 -2.30 -48.65 -6.74
N SER A 256 -0.98 -48.92 -6.70
CA SER A 256 -0.44 -50.16 -6.18
C SER A 256 -0.17 -50.16 -4.65
N HIS A 257 -0.21 -49.03 -3.97
CA HIS A 257 0.01 -48.95 -2.52
C HIS A 257 -1.24 -48.96 -1.66
N TYR A 258 -2.44 -48.84 -2.25
CA TYR A 258 -3.70 -48.85 -1.48
C TYR A 258 -4.32 -50.22 -1.30
N TRP A 259 -3.79 -51.28 -1.96
CA TRP A 259 -4.32 -52.64 -1.83
C TRP A 259 -3.62 -53.50 -0.80
N PHE A 260 -2.56 -53.02 -0.16
CA PHE A 260 -1.82 -53.81 0.85
C PHE A 260 -2.17 -53.53 2.31
N ILE A 261 -3.16 -52.68 2.59
CA ILE A 261 -3.56 -52.32 3.98
C ILE A 261 -4.97 -52.85 4.34
N ARG A 262 -5.60 -53.64 3.48
CA ARG A 262 -6.87 -54.32 3.81
C ARG A 262 -6.83 -55.80 3.57
N GLY A 263 -5.94 -56.49 4.21
CA GLY A 263 -5.90 -57.95 4.12
C GLY A 263 -4.89 -58.49 5.13
N GLY A 264 -5.28 -58.51 6.40
CA GLY A 264 -4.55 -59.11 7.49
C GLY A 264 -5.27 -58.85 8.78
#